data_fa8cca849bfebf1de9bf295be3e512d9
#
_entry.id   fa8cca849bfebf1de9bf295be3e512d9
#
_cell.length_a   1.000
_cell.length_b   1.000
_cell.length_c   1.000
_cell.angle_alpha   90.00
_cell.angle_beta   90.00
_cell.angle_gamma   90.00
#
_symmetry.space_group_name_H-M   'P 1'
#
loop_
_entity.id
_entity.type
_entity.pdbx_description
1 polymer ?
#
loop_
_entity_poly.entity_id
_entity_poly.type
_entity_poly.pdbx_seq_one_letter_code
_entity_poly.pdbx_strand_id
1 'polypeptide(L)'
;MPRATGNFEVTLNPLDNNPGIEGLGRMSIDKQYHGELEATGQGQMLTGGTTIKNSAGYVAIERVTGSLKGRKGSFILQHNGIMTRGTGSLVITIIPDSGTDQLDGLRGTMSIRIEGGKHFYDLTYTLGTA
;
A
#
# COMPACT_ATOMS: atom_id res chain seq x y z
N MET A 1 -15.46 -13.87 2.70
CA MET A 1 -14.06 -13.57 3.03
C MET A 1 -14.02 -12.49 4.08
N PRO A 2 -13.18 -12.64 5.10
CA PRO A 2 -13.02 -11.59 6.09
C PRO A 2 -12.57 -10.28 5.48
N ARG A 3 -13.02 -9.20 6.09
CA ARG A 3 -12.63 -7.85 5.68
C ARG A 3 -12.19 -7.07 6.91
N ALA A 4 -11.21 -6.22 6.72
CA ALA A 4 -10.79 -5.27 7.73
C ALA A 4 -10.83 -3.87 7.12
N THR A 5 -11.42 -2.93 7.85
CA THR A 5 -11.59 -1.57 7.38
C THR A 5 -11.10 -0.56 8.41
N GLY A 6 -10.77 0.61 7.95
CA GLY A 6 -10.33 1.71 8.78
C GLY A 6 -9.76 2.83 7.92
N ASN A 7 -8.92 3.64 8.55
CA ASN A 7 -8.31 4.78 7.87
C ASN A 7 -6.80 4.76 8.07
N PHE A 8 -6.10 5.63 7.33
CA PHE A 8 -4.66 5.77 7.51
C PHE A 8 -4.19 7.16 7.14
N GLU A 9 -3.06 7.55 7.73
CA GLU A 9 -2.30 8.71 7.30
C GLU A 9 -1.08 8.23 6.53
N VAL A 10 -0.66 8.98 5.55
CA VAL A 10 0.52 8.66 4.76
C VAL A 10 1.40 9.89 4.58
N THR A 11 2.70 9.69 4.72
CA THR A 11 3.72 10.69 4.42
C THR A 11 4.59 10.14 3.32
N LEU A 12 4.71 10.89 2.25
CA LEU A 12 5.58 10.55 1.12
C LEU A 12 6.68 11.58 1.04
N ASN A 13 7.94 11.12 1.04
CA ASN A 13 9.09 12.02 0.94
C ASN A 13 9.93 11.65 -0.26
N PRO A 14 10.30 12.63 -1.11
CA PRO A 14 11.19 12.35 -2.22
C PRO A 14 12.52 11.81 -1.71
N LEU A 15 13.03 10.80 -2.41
CA LEU A 15 14.35 10.26 -2.19
C LEU A 15 15.27 10.77 -3.30
N ASP A 16 16.56 10.54 -3.14
CA ASP A 16 17.53 10.96 -4.15
C ASP A 16 17.09 10.46 -5.52
N ASN A 17 17.26 11.34 -6.53
CA ASN A 17 16.89 11.05 -7.88
C ASN A 17 17.85 10.02 -8.46
N ASN A 18 17.46 8.79 -8.42
CA ASN A 18 18.24 7.69 -8.94
C ASN A 18 17.36 6.89 -9.90
N PRO A 19 17.72 6.80 -11.14
CA PRO A 19 19.01 7.06 -11.78
C PRO A 19 19.16 8.44 -12.45
N GLY A 20 18.37 9.43 -12.10
CA GLY A 20 18.44 10.76 -12.71
C GLY A 20 17.81 10.83 -14.09
N ILE A 21 16.88 9.95 -14.37
CA ILE A 21 16.17 9.94 -15.65
C ILE A 21 14.94 10.84 -15.54
N GLU A 22 14.78 11.72 -16.50
CA GLU A 22 13.64 12.62 -16.53
C GLU A 22 12.32 11.83 -16.51
N GLY A 23 11.37 12.29 -15.70
CA GLY A 23 10.06 11.65 -15.57
C GLY A 23 10.03 10.51 -14.58
N LEU A 24 11.17 10.07 -14.06
CA LEU A 24 11.23 8.99 -13.06
C LEU A 24 11.57 9.55 -11.69
N GLY A 25 10.97 8.99 -10.67
CA GLY A 25 11.21 9.40 -9.31
C GLY A 25 11.15 8.24 -8.33
N ARG A 26 11.58 8.53 -7.11
CA ARG A 26 11.57 7.56 -6.02
C ARG A 26 11.15 8.28 -4.74
N MET A 27 10.27 7.66 -3.98
CA MET A 27 9.76 8.26 -2.73
C MET A 27 9.75 7.22 -1.62
N SER A 28 9.95 7.68 -0.39
CA SER A 28 9.69 6.83 0.77
C SER A 28 8.20 6.90 1.13
N ILE A 29 7.72 5.83 1.73
CA ILE A 29 6.34 5.72 2.21
C ILE A 29 6.37 5.46 3.70
N ASP A 30 5.65 6.28 4.47
CA ASP A 30 5.42 6.05 5.88
C ASP A 30 3.92 6.17 6.12
N LYS A 31 3.33 5.11 6.67
CA LYS A 31 1.90 5.07 6.95
C LYS A 31 1.62 4.71 8.39
N GLN A 32 0.51 5.23 8.88
CA GLN A 32 -0.07 4.83 10.14
C GLN A 32 -1.49 4.37 9.86
N TYR A 33 -1.75 3.07 10.04
CA TYR A 33 -3.07 2.48 9.87
C TYR A 33 -3.81 2.49 11.20
N HIS A 34 -5.11 2.76 11.16
CA HIS A 34 -6.00 2.76 12.32
C HIS A 34 -7.25 1.96 12.02
N GLY A 35 -7.81 1.34 13.04
CA GLY A 35 -9.03 0.58 12.91
C GLY A 35 -8.78 -0.91 13.09
N GLU A 36 -9.40 -1.73 12.28
CA GLU A 36 -9.24 -3.17 12.40
C GLU A 36 -7.81 -3.63 12.06
N LEU A 37 -7.07 -2.82 11.33
CA LEU A 37 -5.63 -2.96 11.15
C LEU A 37 -4.99 -1.78 11.87
N GLU A 38 -4.32 -2.05 12.99
CA GLU A 38 -3.53 -1.06 13.74
C GLU A 38 -2.07 -1.35 13.46
N ALA A 39 -1.43 -0.54 12.63
CA ALA A 39 -0.12 -0.90 12.13
C ALA A 39 0.62 0.29 11.55
N THR A 40 1.93 0.13 11.40
CA THR A 40 2.74 1.06 10.63
C THR A 40 3.13 0.42 9.31
N GLY A 41 3.16 1.22 8.25
CA GLY A 41 3.64 0.77 6.95
C GLY A 41 4.86 1.57 6.56
N GLN A 42 5.89 0.89 6.07
CA GLN A 42 7.12 1.54 5.62
C GLN A 42 7.58 0.90 4.32
N GLY A 43 7.94 1.72 3.37
CA GLY A 43 8.38 1.22 2.08
C GLY A 43 8.87 2.31 1.16
N GLN A 44 8.93 1.97 -0.11
CA GLN A 44 9.37 2.88 -1.16
C GLN A 44 8.52 2.69 -2.40
N MET A 45 8.39 3.76 -3.17
CA MET A 45 7.72 3.71 -4.46
C MET A 45 8.62 4.28 -5.54
N LEU A 46 8.50 3.71 -6.74
CA LEU A 46 9.09 4.21 -7.96
C LEU A 46 7.96 4.81 -8.78
N THR A 47 8.18 6.02 -9.28
CA THR A 47 7.14 6.75 -10.02
C THR A 47 7.58 7.04 -11.43
N GLY A 48 6.62 7.10 -12.33
CA GLY A 48 6.82 7.53 -13.70
C GLY A 48 5.79 8.59 -14.04
N GLY A 49 6.25 9.77 -14.42
CA GLY A 49 5.38 10.85 -14.82
C GLY A 49 5.50 11.12 -16.33
N THR A 50 4.52 11.81 -16.88
CA THR A 50 4.47 12.15 -18.30
C THR A 50 4.21 13.63 -18.48
N THR A 51 4.27 14.10 -19.72
CA THR A 51 3.93 15.49 -20.04
C THR A 51 2.43 15.71 -20.06
N ILE A 52 1.65 14.65 -20.02
CA ILE A 52 0.19 14.77 -19.99
C ILE A 52 -0.27 14.83 -18.54
N LYS A 53 -0.98 15.87 -18.18
CA LYS A 53 -1.48 16.05 -16.82
C LYS A 53 -2.33 14.87 -16.39
N ASN A 54 -2.07 14.36 -15.16
CA ASN A 54 -2.81 13.27 -14.56
C ASN A 54 -2.65 11.93 -15.30
N SER A 55 -1.57 11.78 -16.06
CA SER A 55 -1.16 10.48 -16.61
C SER A 55 0.19 10.13 -16.02
N ALA A 56 0.21 9.08 -15.17
CA ALA A 56 1.40 8.68 -14.43
C ALA A 56 1.21 7.26 -13.92
N GLY A 57 2.30 6.66 -13.45
CA GLY A 57 2.23 5.35 -12.85
C GLY A 57 3.21 5.22 -11.70
N TYR A 58 2.96 4.23 -10.83
CA TYR A 58 3.90 3.91 -9.78
C TYR A 58 3.79 2.44 -9.38
N VAL A 59 4.88 1.92 -8.82
CA VAL A 59 4.91 0.64 -8.14
C VAL A 59 5.50 0.86 -6.76
N ALA A 60 5.08 0.07 -5.79
CA ALA A 60 5.57 0.23 -4.42
C ALA A 60 5.62 -1.10 -3.69
N ILE A 61 6.54 -1.19 -2.75
CA ILE A 61 6.63 -2.31 -1.80
C ILE A 61 6.61 -1.70 -0.41
N GLU A 62 5.73 -2.20 0.43
CA GLU A 62 5.50 -1.65 1.76
C GLU A 62 5.40 -2.80 2.77
N ARG A 63 6.20 -2.73 3.86
CA ARG A 63 6.07 -3.67 4.97
C ARG A 63 5.12 -3.07 6.00
N VAL A 64 4.10 -3.83 6.35
CA VAL A 64 3.11 -3.44 7.35
C VAL A 64 3.35 -4.27 8.60
N THR A 65 3.52 -3.59 9.73
CA THR A 65 3.82 -4.25 11.01
C THR A 65 2.85 -3.75 12.07
N GLY A 66 2.18 -4.65 12.75
CA GLY A 66 1.23 -4.30 13.79
C GLY A 66 0.26 -5.41 14.09
N SER A 67 -1.02 -5.08 14.21
CA SER A 67 -2.03 -6.10 14.50
C SER A 67 -3.23 -5.96 13.57
N LEU A 68 -3.73 -7.10 13.15
CA LEU A 68 -4.94 -7.23 12.32
C LEU A 68 -5.98 -7.95 13.17
N LYS A 69 -7.00 -7.20 13.61
CA LYS A 69 -8.04 -7.71 14.50
C LYS A 69 -7.43 -8.47 15.70
N GLY A 70 -6.40 -7.84 16.30
CA GLY A 70 -5.73 -8.38 17.49
C GLY A 70 -4.63 -9.41 17.23
N ARG A 71 -4.42 -9.82 15.98
CA ARG A 71 -3.35 -10.77 15.63
C ARG A 71 -2.11 -10.00 15.23
N LYS A 72 -1.01 -10.21 15.91
CA LYS A 72 0.23 -9.47 15.71
C LYS A 72 1.12 -10.15 14.69
N GLY A 73 1.77 -9.32 13.89
CA GLY A 73 2.73 -9.78 12.90
C GLY A 73 3.02 -8.71 11.89
N SER A 74 3.56 -9.13 10.76
CA SER A 74 3.85 -8.24 9.63
C SER A 74 3.53 -8.94 8.33
N PHE A 75 3.41 -8.14 7.28
CA PHE A 75 3.23 -8.65 5.91
C PHE A 75 3.69 -7.58 4.94
N ILE A 76 3.78 -7.95 3.67
CA ILE A 76 4.25 -7.02 2.64
C ILE A 76 3.15 -6.80 1.62
N LEU A 77 2.91 -5.54 1.29
CA LEU A 77 1.98 -5.13 0.25
C LEU A 77 2.77 -4.72 -0.99
N GLN A 78 2.26 -5.11 -2.15
CA GLN A 78 2.77 -4.65 -3.43
C GLN A 78 1.69 -3.82 -4.11
N HIS A 79 2.06 -2.60 -4.51
CA HIS A 79 1.16 -1.65 -5.16
C HIS A 79 1.50 -1.51 -6.63
N ASN A 80 0.49 -1.43 -7.46
CA ASN A 80 0.63 -1.12 -8.88
C ASN A 80 -0.48 -0.13 -9.23
N GLY A 81 -0.09 1.11 -9.48
CA GLY A 81 -1.05 2.18 -9.78
C GLY A 81 -0.77 2.82 -11.13
N ILE A 82 -1.82 3.02 -11.90
CA ILE A 82 -1.77 3.72 -13.19
C ILE A 82 -2.89 4.73 -13.21
N MET A 83 -2.60 5.95 -13.62
CA MET A 83 -3.60 6.98 -13.85
C MET A 83 -3.51 7.41 -15.29
N THR A 84 -4.64 7.35 -16.00
CA THR A 84 -4.75 7.76 -17.40
C THR A 84 -5.66 8.98 -17.46
N ARG A 85 -5.06 10.15 -17.62
CA ARG A 85 -5.79 11.43 -17.70
C ARG A 85 -6.83 11.59 -16.60
N GLY A 86 -6.45 11.20 -15.37
CA GLY A 86 -7.30 11.32 -14.19
C GLY A 86 -8.10 10.08 -13.84
N THR A 87 -8.16 9.09 -14.73
CA THR A 87 -8.84 7.82 -14.41
C THR A 87 -7.82 6.85 -13.83
N GLY A 88 -8.04 6.47 -12.57
CA GLY A 88 -7.09 5.65 -11.83
C GLY A 88 -7.41 4.17 -11.85
N SER A 89 -6.36 3.37 -11.77
CA SER A 89 -6.44 1.93 -11.56
C SER A 89 -5.35 1.59 -10.55
N LEU A 90 -5.75 0.99 -9.43
CA LEU A 90 -4.82 0.66 -8.35
C LEU A 90 -5.06 -0.76 -7.89
N VAL A 91 -4.01 -1.56 -7.92
CA VAL A 91 -4.04 -2.94 -7.43
C VAL A 91 -3.03 -3.05 -6.29
N ILE A 92 -3.50 -3.47 -5.12
CA ILE A 92 -2.65 -3.67 -3.96
C ILE A 92 -2.87 -5.10 -3.49
N THR A 93 -1.79 -5.86 -3.45
CA THR A 93 -1.83 -7.28 -3.14
C THR A 93 -0.90 -7.60 -1.99
N ILE A 94 -1.35 -8.44 -1.07
CA ILE A 94 -0.46 -9.01 -0.05
C ILE A 94 0.42 -10.03 -0.76
N ILE A 95 1.75 -9.86 -0.64
CA ILE A 95 2.66 -10.82 -1.24
C ILE A 95 2.48 -12.17 -0.53
N PRO A 96 2.19 -13.25 -1.27
CA PRO A 96 2.04 -14.57 -0.65
C PRO A 96 3.27 -14.96 0.16
N ASP A 97 3.04 -15.56 1.31
CA ASP A 97 4.09 -16.03 2.22
C ASP A 97 4.89 -14.92 2.89
N SER A 98 4.40 -13.67 2.84
CA SER A 98 5.05 -12.57 3.52
C SER A 98 4.57 -12.38 4.96
N GLY A 99 3.46 -13.00 5.35
CA GLY A 99 2.95 -12.88 6.70
C GLY A 99 3.84 -13.54 7.73
N THR A 100 4.01 -12.89 8.89
CA THR A 100 4.84 -13.40 9.98
C THR A 100 4.02 -13.55 11.24
N ASP A 101 4.53 -14.36 12.20
CA ASP A 101 3.92 -14.55 13.51
C ASP A 101 2.46 -14.97 13.37
N GLN A 102 1.54 -14.25 13.99
CA GLN A 102 0.12 -14.61 13.93
C GLN A 102 -0.53 -14.31 12.59
N LEU A 103 0.21 -13.69 11.67
CA LEU A 103 -0.25 -13.39 10.31
C LEU A 103 0.36 -14.32 9.27
N ASP A 104 1.00 -15.39 9.70
CA ASP A 104 1.50 -16.41 8.78
C ASP A 104 0.34 -16.96 7.94
N GLY A 105 0.56 -17.04 6.63
CA GLY A 105 -0.48 -17.51 5.71
C GLY A 105 -1.45 -16.44 5.23
N LEU A 106 -1.25 -15.18 5.64
CA LEU A 106 -2.14 -14.10 5.22
C LEU A 106 -2.06 -13.87 3.71
N ARG A 107 -3.23 -13.78 3.07
CA ARG A 107 -3.37 -13.49 1.64
C ARG A 107 -4.52 -12.53 1.45
N GLY A 108 -4.45 -11.72 0.41
CA GLY A 108 -5.56 -10.83 0.10
C GLY A 108 -5.17 -9.62 -0.71
N THR A 109 -6.14 -8.72 -0.81
CA THR A 109 -5.97 -7.47 -1.56
C THR A 109 -6.53 -6.33 -0.73
N MET A 110 -6.03 -5.13 -1.00
CA MET A 110 -6.49 -3.92 -0.34
C MET A 110 -7.00 -2.94 -1.39
N SER A 111 -8.10 -2.29 -1.09
CA SER A 111 -8.54 -1.13 -1.87
C SER A 111 -8.45 0.12 -0.99
N ILE A 112 -8.28 1.27 -1.63
CA ILE A 112 -8.15 2.55 -0.95
C ILE A 112 -9.22 3.48 -1.51
N ARG A 113 -9.86 4.22 -0.59
CA ARG A 113 -10.83 5.24 -0.93
C ARG A 113 -10.38 6.55 -0.28
N ILE A 114 -10.49 7.63 -1.01
CA ILE A 114 -10.17 8.97 -0.50
C ILE A 114 -11.46 9.76 -0.46
N GLU A 115 -11.84 10.25 0.72
CA GLU A 115 -13.04 11.05 0.91
C GLU A 115 -12.75 12.17 1.90
N GLY A 116 -13.08 13.39 1.52
CA GLY A 116 -12.90 14.55 2.39
C GLY A 116 -11.46 14.75 2.84
N GLY A 117 -10.50 14.39 2.02
CA GLY A 117 -9.08 14.48 2.35
C GLY A 117 -8.57 13.35 3.23
N LYS A 118 -9.42 12.39 3.56
CA LYS A 118 -9.03 11.25 4.40
C LYS A 118 -8.88 10.00 3.55
N HIS A 119 -7.91 9.17 3.93
CA HIS A 119 -7.64 7.90 3.27
C HIS A 119 -8.26 6.76 4.06
N PHE A 120 -9.03 5.92 3.38
CA PHE A 120 -9.65 4.75 3.98
C PHE A 120 -9.16 3.50 3.26
N TYR A 121 -8.99 2.41 3.99
CA TYR A 121 -8.63 1.13 3.40
C TYR A 121 -9.73 0.12 3.62
N ASP A 122 -9.77 -0.86 2.72
CA ASP A 122 -10.65 -2.02 2.81
C ASP A 122 -9.77 -3.22 2.42
N LEU A 123 -9.44 -4.03 3.41
CA LEU A 123 -8.59 -5.20 3.22
C LEU A 123 -9.47 -6.44 3.18
N THR A 124 -9.48 -7.13 2.05
CA THR A 124 -10.16 -8.41 1.90
C THR A 124 -9.09 -9.49 1.98
N TYR A 125 -9.21 -10.41 2.93
CA TYR A 125 -8.12 -11.34 3.18
C TYR A 125 -8.60 -12.71 3.58
N THR A 126 -7.71 -13.66 3.51
CA THR A 126 -7.87 -14.97 4.14
C THR A 126 -6.66 -15.19 5.02
N LEU A 127 -6.91 -15.83 6.14
CA LEU A 127 -5.85 -16.14 7.11
C LEU A 127 -6.07 -17.57 7.55
N GLY A 128 -5.07 -18.38 7.34
CA GLY A 128 -5.17 -19.76 7.71
C GLY A 128 -4.24 -20.60 6.87
N THR A 129 -4.05 -21.78 7.33
CA THR A 129 -3.25 -22.76 6.61
C THR A 129 -4.05 -23.30 5.44
N ALA A 130 -3.42 -23.36 4.35
CA ALA A 130 -4.02 -24.01 3.20
C ALA A 130 -4.22 -25.50 3.51
#